data_692338c98785c481c8ded2213cbbd072
#
_entry.id   692338c98785c481c8ded2213cbbd072
#
_cell.length_a   1.000
_cell.length_b   1.000
_cell.length_c   1.000
_cell.angle_alpha   90.00
_cell.angle_beta   90.00
_cell.angle_gamma   90.00
#
_symmetry.space_group_name_H-M   'P 1'
#
loop_
_entity.id
_entity.type
_entity.pdbx_description
1 polymer ?
#
loop_
_entity_poly.entity_id
_entity_poly.type
_entity_poly.pdbx_seq_one_letter_code
_entity_poly.pdbx_strand_id
1 'polypeptide(L)'
;MTEAFICDAIRTPIGRLGGALAGVRADDLAAIPLRTLVERNAKVDWAALDDCMLGCANQAGEDNRNVARMAVLLAGLPETVPGATVNRLCGSGLDAVGSAARAIRSGDAALMLAGDRKSVV
;
A
#
# COMPACT_ATOMS: atom_id res chain seq x y z
N MET A 1 -16.74 10.06 16.90
CA MET A 1 -15.59 9.89 16.00
C MET A 1 -14.72 8.77 16.52
N THR A 2 -14.38 7.82 15.67
CA THR A 2 -13.56 6.67 16.03
C THR A 2 -12.08 7.07 16.00
N GLU A 3 -11.26 6.49 16.86
CA GLU A 3 -9.81 6.66 16.77
C GLU A 3 -9.22 5.71 15.74
N ALA A 4 -8.12 6.13 15.11
CA ALA A 4 -7.36 5.31 14.17
C ALA A 4 -6.02 4.93 14.81
N PHE A 5 -5.66 3.66 14.73
CA PHE A 5 -4.44 3.11 15.32
C PHE A 5 -3.56 2.51 14.24
N ILE A 6 -2.26 2.68 14.37
CA ILE A 6 -1.28 1.94 13.57
C ILE A 6 -0.98 0.65 14.32
N CYS A 7 -1.41 -0.48 13.75
CA CYS A 7 -1.33 -1.78 14.41
C CYS A 7 -0.06 -2.55 14.03
N ASP A 8 0.45 -2.33 12.82
CA ASP A 8 1.70 -2.95 12.34
C ASP A 8 2.27 -2.10 11.20
N ALA A 9 3.55 -2.24 10.94
CA ALA A 9 4.24 -1.56 9.86
C ALA A 9 5.46 -2.36 9.42
N ILE A 10 5.77 -2.27 8.11
CA ILE A 10 6.95 -2.90 7.54
C ILE A 10 7.40 -2.11 6.31
N ARG A 11 8.65 -2.24 5.96
CA ARG A 11 9.21 -1.65 4.75
C ARG A 11 10.19 -2.61 4.07
N THR A 12 10.38 -2.42 2.77
CA THR A 12 11.50 -3.01 2.03
C THR A 12 12.76 -2.15 2.24
N PRO A 13 13.95 -2.66 1.92
CA PRO A 13 15.12 -1.81 1.77
C PRO A 13 14.88 -0.72 0.72
N ILE A 14 15.55 0.42 0.87
CA ILE A 14 15.57 1.47 -0.14
C ILE A 14 16.71 1.17 -1.10
N GLY A 15 16.37 0.98 -2.37
CA GLY A 15 17.34 0.80 -3.45
C GLY A 15 17.83 2.12 -4.02
N ARG A 16 18.79 2.04 -4.94
CA ARG A 16 19.24 3.16 -5.76
C ARG A 16 18.97 2.85 -7.23
N LEU A 17 18.92 3.86 -8.06
CA LEU A 17 18.75 3.70 -9.50
C LEU A 17 19.82 2.74 -10.08
N GLY A 18 19.37 1.71 -10.80
CA GLY A 18 20.23 0.68 -11.36
C GLY A 18 20.90 -0.23 -10.33
N GLY A 19 20.48 -0.20 -9.06
CA GLY A 19 21.06 -0.98 -7.96
C GLY A 19 20.42 -2.35 -7.78
N ALA A 20 20.48 -2.86 -6.54
CA ALA A 20 20.09 -4.23 -6.21
C ALA A 20 18.61 -4.55 -6.49
N LEU A 21 17.73 -3.56 -6.46
CA LEU A 21 16.31 -3.73 -6.71
C LEU A 21 15.89 -3.48 -8.16
N ALA A 22 16.83 -3.15 -9.04
CA ALA A 22 16.53 -2.78 -10.43
C ALA A 22 15.83 -3.89 -11.23
N GLY A 23 16.05 -5.17 -10.88
CA GLY A 23 15.40 -6.31 -11.52
C GLY A 23 14.01 -6.66 -10.96
N VAL A 24 13.56 -5.96 -9.93
CA VAL A 24 12.25 -6.21 -9.30
C VAL A 24 11.24 -5.23 -9.89
N ARG A 25 10.14 -5.78 -10.45
CA ARG A 25 9.06 -4.92 -10.95
C ARG A 25 8.48 -4.07 -9.82
N ALA A 26 8.05 -2.87 -10.16
CA ALA A 26 7.53 -1.92 -9.18
C ALA A 26 6.30 -2.43 -8.44
N ASP A 27 5.37 -3.05 -9.14
CA ASP A 27 4.17 -3.63 -8.57
C ASP A 27 4.47 -4.87 -7.70
N ASP A 28 5.41 -5.71 -8.12
CA ASP A 28 5.87 -6.85 -7.31
C ASP A 28 6.56 -6.36 -6.02
N LEU A 29 7.38 -5.32 -6.13
CA LEU A 29 8.03 -4.72 -4.97
C LEU A 29 7.00 -4.18 -3.97
N ALA A 30 5.97 -3.51 -4.47
CA ALA A 30 4.89 -3.00 -3.62
C ALA A 30 4.08 -4.12 -2.96
N ALA A 31 3.95 -5.28 -3.60
CA ALA A 31 3.24 -6.43 -3.04
C ALA A 31 3.97 -7.09 -1.86
N ILE A 32 5.30 -7.00 -1.80
CA ILE A 32 6.09 -7.67 -0.76
C ILE A 32 5.70 -7.24 0.66
N PRO A 33 5.66 -5.93 1.00
CA PRO A 33 5.26 -5.52 2.34
C PRO A 33 3.80 -5.85 2.65
N LEU A 34 2.90 -5.78 1.67
CA LEU A 34 1.50 -6.16 1.87
C LEU A 34 1.38 -7.65 2.21
N ARG A 35 2.02 -8.51 1.44
CA ARG A 35 2.05 -9.95 1.71
C ARG A 35 2.63 -10.26 3.08
N THR A 36 3.70 -9.59 3.46
CA THR A 36 4.34 -9.78 4.75
C THR A 36 3.43 -9.38 5.91
N LEU A 37 2.72 -8.27 5.80
CA LEU A 37 1.75 -7.85 6.82
C LEU A 37 0.63 -8.88 6.96
N VAL A 38 0.12 -9.41 5.84
CA VAL A 38 -0.91 -10.45 5.84
C VAL A 38 -0.41 -11.72 6.54
N GLU A 39 0.78 -12.17 6.22
CA GLU A 39 1.38 -13.37 6.81
C GLU A 39 1.65 -13.21 8.30
N ARG A 40 2.16 -12.04 8.72
CA ARG A 40 2.42 -11.73 10.13
C ARG A 40 1.16 -11.63 10.97
N ASN A 41 0.04 -11.31 10.36
CA ASN A 41 -1.23 -11.05 11.04
C ASN A 41 -2.31 -12.01 10.53
N ALA A 42 -2.02 -13.31 10.57
CA ALA A 42 -2.87 -14.35 10.01
C ALA A 42 -4.25 -14.46 10.68
N LYS A 43 -4.42 -13.88 11.87
CA LYS A 43 -5.71 -13.87 12.59
C LYS A 43 -6.65 -12.76 12.13
N VAL A 44 -6.16 -11.81 11.34
CA VAL A 44 -6.98 -10.73 10.78
C VAL A 44 -7.82 -11.29 9.63
N ASP A 45 -9.09 -10.93 9.61
CA ASP A 45 -9.95 -11.21 8.46
C ASP A 45 -9.62 -10.23 7.32
N TRP A 46 -8.72 -10.63 6.45
CA TRP A 46 -8.27 -9.80 5.35
C TRP A 46 -9.32 -9.58 4.27
N ALA A 47 -10.38 -10.41 4.24
CA ALA A 47 -11.54 -10.15 3.39
C ALA A 47 -12.36 -8.94 3.85
N ALA A 48 -12.21 -8.54 5.11
CA ALA A 48 -12.85 -7.36 5.68
C ALA A 48 -12.02 -6.08 5.49
N LEU A 49 -10.91 -6.14 4.76
CA LEU A 49 -10.10 -4.96 4.44
C LEU A 49 -10.90 -4.01 3.55
N ASP A 50 -11.13 -2.79 4.02
CA ASP A 50 -11.98 -1.83 3.33
C ASP A 50 -11.30 -1.21 2.12
N ASP A 51 -10.01 -0.91 2.23
CA ASP A 51 -9.24 -0.33 1.13
C ASP A 51 -7.74 -0.47 1.37
N CYS A 52 -6.98 -0.34 0.30
CA CYS A 52 -5.54 -0.22 0.31
C CYS A 52 -5.15 1.06 -0.42
N MET A 53 -4.54 2.00 0.27
CA MET A 53 -4.09 3.26 -0.31
C MET A 53 -2.57 3.30 -0.36
N LEU A 54 -2.00 3.39 -1.56
CA LEU A 54 -0.57 3.61 -1.72
C LEU A 54 -0.30 4.97 -2.33
N GLY A 55 0.74 5.63 -1.84
CA GLY A 55 1.28 6.83 -2.46
C GLY A 55 2.23 6.46 -3.59
N CYS A 56 2.09 7.14 -4.72
CA CYS A 56 3.02 6.99 -5.84
C CYS A 56 3.02 8.26 -6.69
N ALA A 57 4.18 8.88 -6.82
CA ALA A 57 4.32 10.11 -7.58
C ALA A 57 4.36 9.90 -9.09
N ASN A 58 4.74 8.71 -9.55
CA ASN A 58 4.80 8.36 -10.97
C ASN A 58 4.20 6.96 -11.17
N GLN A 59 3.03 6.91 -11.77
CA GLN A 59 2.25 5.70 -11.95
C GLN A 59 2.31 5.13 -13.39
N ALA A 60 3.31 5.53 -14.14
CA ALA A 60 3.53 5.03 -15.49
C ALA A 60 4.24 3.67 -15.48
N GLY A 61 4.18 2.96 -16.61
CA GLY A 61 4.88 1.70 -16.80
C GLY A 61 4.42 0.59 -15.87
N GLU A 62 5.34 0.04 -15.09
CA GLU A 62 5.10 -1.09 -14.19
C GLU A 62 4.14 -0.79 -13.03
N ASP A 63 3.88 0.47 -12.73
CA ASP A 63 2.89 0.88 -11.73
C ASP A 63 1.44 0.78 -12.23
N ASN A 64 1.24 0.59 -13.52
CA ASN A 64 -0.06 0.31 -14.13
C ASN A 64 -1.15 1.34 -13.82
N ARG A 65 -0.80 2.58 -13.53
CA ARG A 65 -1.67 3.70 -13.16
C ARG A 65 -2.47 3.52 -11.86
N ASN A 66 -2.42 2.35 -11.25
CA ASN A 66 -2.97 2.08 -9.91
C ASN A 66 -2.18 0.95 -9.25
N VAL A 67 -1.00 1.28 -8.78
CA VAL A 67 -0.10 0.30 -8.17
C VAL A 67 -0.69 -0.31 -6.90
N ALA A 68 -1.52 0.42 -6.16
CA ALA A 68 -2.17 -0.11 -4.96
C ALA A 68 -3.06 -1.31 -5.29
N ARG A 69 -3.90 -1.21 -6.31
CA ARG A 69 -4.76 -2.33 -6.73
C ARG A 69 -3.94 -3.50 -7.25
N MET A 70 -2.91 -3.24 -8.04
CA MET A 70 -2.02 -4.30 -8.53
C MET A 70 -1.29 -5.00 -7.37
N ALA A 71 -0.80 -4.24 -6.41
CA ALA A 71 -0.12 -4.80 -5.24
C ALA A 71 -1.05 -5.66 -4.38
N VAL A 72 -2.30 -5.26 -4.20
CA VAL A 72 -3.33 -6.04 -3.51
C VAL A 72 -3.51 -7.41 -4.16
N LEU A 73 -3.66 -7.43 -5.48
CA LEU A 73 -3.85 -8.68 -6.24
C LEU A 73 -2.60 -9.56 -6.19
N LEU A 74 -1.43 -8.97 -6.39
CA LEU A 74 -0.16 -9.70 -6.38
C LEU A 74 0.21 -10.21 -4.99
N ALA A 75 -0.22 -9.53 -3.93
CA ALA A 75 -0.01 -9.98 -2.55
C ALA A 75 -0.91 -11.17 -2.17
N GLY A 76 -1.88 -11.52 -3.01
CA GLY A 76 -2.79 -12.63 -2.74
C GLY A 76 -3.96 -12.26 -1.84
N LEU A 77 -4.24 -10.98 -1.64
CA LEU A 77 -5.45 -10.52 -0.96
C LEU A 77 -6.69 -10.85 -1.78
N PRO A 78 -7.88 -10.96 -1.15
CA PRO A 78 -9.10 -11.22 -1.90
C PRO A 78 -9.35 -10.18 -3.00
N GLU A 79 -9.87 -10.62 -4.13
CA GLU A 79 -10.16 -9.74 -5.27
C GLU A 79 -11.20 -8.66 -4.96
N THR A 80 -11.97 -8.85 -3.90
CA THR A 80 -12.96 -7.87 -3.42
C THR A 80 -12.33 -6.67 -2.73
N VAL A 81 -11.06 -6.76 -2.34
CA VAL A 81 -10.34 -5.66 -1.68
C VAL A 81 -9.97 -4.59 -2.70
N PRO A 82 -10.46 -3.37 -2.59
CA PRO A 82 -10.12 -2.31 -3.53
C PRO A 82 -8.70 -1.77 -3.30
N GLY A 83 -8.25 -0.93 -4.21
CA GLY A 83 -6.98 -0.23 -4.07
C GLY A 83 -7.05 1.12 -4.76
N ALA A 84 -6.52 2.14 -4.13
CA ALA A 84 -6.41 3.48 -4.67
C ALA A 84 -4.99 4.01 -4.52
N THR A 85 -4.51 4.68 -5.54
CA THR A 85 -3.19 5.29 -5.54
C THR A 85 -3.32 6.80 -5.53
N VAL A 86 -2.63 7.44 -4.59
CA VAL A 86 -2.68 8.89 -4.42
C VAL A 86 -1.33 9.50 -4.76
N ASN A 87 -1.37 10.71 -5.30
CA ASN A 87 -0.17 11.44 -5.70
C ASN A 87 -0.15 12.84 -5.05
N ARG A 88 0.81 13.03 -4.16
CA ARG A 88 1.22 14.33 -3.62
C ARG A 88 2.74 14.45 -3.73
N LEU A 89 3.29 14.02 -4.85
CA LEU A 89 4.72 13.99 -5.10
C LEU A 89 5.46 13.28 -3.96
N CYS A 90 6.47 13.88 -3.36
CA CYS A 90 7.25 13.24 -2.28
C CYS A 90 6.46 12.99 -0.99
N GLY A 91 5.32 13.65 -0.82
CA GLY A 91 4.42 13.46 0.34
C GLY A 91 3.34 12.41 0.15
N SER A 92 3.38 11.65 -0.95
CA SER A 92 2.29 10.73 -1.32
C SER A 92 2.05 9.63 -0.28
N GLY A 93 3.12 9.04 0.27
CA GLY A 93 2.99 7.99 1.29
C GLY A 93 2.38 8.52 2.58
N LEU A 94 2.83 9.68 3.04
CA LEU A 94 2.25 10.33 4.21
C LEU A 94 0.77 10.68 3.99
N ASP A 95 0.43 11.15 2.79
CA ASP A 95 -0.96 11.45 2.44
C ASP A 95 -1.84 10.19 2.42
N ALA A 96 -1.30 9.07 1.91
CA ALA A 96 -2.01 7.79 1.92
C ALA A 96 -2.33 7.34 3.36
N VAL A 97 -1.36 7.40 4.26
CA VAL A 97 -1.56 7.06 5.67
C VAL A 97 -2.56 8.01 6.34
N GLY A 98 -2.42 9.31 6.10
CA GLY A 98 -3.36 10.31 6.62
C GLY A 98 -4.78 10.12 6.10
N SER A 99 -4.94 9.78 4.83
CA SER A 99 -6.25 9.51 4.24
C SER A 99 -6.89 8.25 4.81
N ALA A 100 -6.12 7.19 5.00
CA ALA A 100 -6.60 5.96 5.66
C ALA A 100 -7.05 6.25 7.10
N ALA A 101 -6.27 7.02 7.85
CA ALA A 101 -6.63 7.42 9.20
C ALA A 101 -7.93 8.24 9.23
N ARG A 102 -8.09 9.16 8.28
CA ARG A 102 -9.32 9.95 8.16
C ARG A 102 -10.53 9.08 7.82
N ALA A 103 -10.38 8.11 6.93
CA ALA A 103 -11.45 7.17 6.59
C ALA A 103 -11.91 6.36 7.82
N ILE A 104 -10.98 5.90 8.65
CA ILE A 104 -11.30 5.20 9.89
C ILE A 104 -11.98 6.14 10.89
N ARG A 105 -11.46 7.34 11.07
CA ARG A 105 -12.00 8.30 12.02
C ARG A 105 -13.38 8.81 11.65
N SER A 106 -13.68 8.91 10.35
CA SER A 106 -15.00 9.31 9.86
C SER A 106 -16.03 8.19 9.91
N GLY A 107 -15.61 6.96 10.12
CA GLY A 107 -16.49 5.79 10.11
C GLY A 107 -16.69 5.17 8.73
N ASP A 108 -16.01 5.67 7.70
CA ASP A 108 -16.10 5.12 6.34
C ASP A 108 -15.36 3.78 6.20
N ALA A 109 -14.40 3.53 7.05
CA ALA A 109 -13.62 2.30 7.06
C ALA A 109 -13.33 1.84 8.49
N ALA A 110 -13.10 0.55 8.67
CA ALA A 110 -12.68 -0.05 9.93
C ALA A 110 -11.25 -0.61 9.85
N LEU A 111 -10.83 -1.08 8.68
CA LEU A 111 -9.52 -1.69 8.46
C LEU A 111 -8.94 -1.20 7.14
N MET A 112 -7.74 -0.64 7.19
CA MET A 112 -7.07 -0.07 6.03
C MET A 112 -5.62 -0.56 5.95
N LEU A 113 -5.12 -0.75 4.74
CA LEU A 113 -3.69 -0.74 4.45
C LEU A 113 -3.32 0.60 3.81
N ALA A 114 -2.20 1.14 4.20
CA ALA A 114 -1.68 2.38 3.61
C ALA A 114 -0.16 2.35 3.56
N GLY A 115 0.40 2.92 2.53
CA GLY A 115 1.86 2.94 2.38
C GLY A 115 2.33 3.79 1.21
N ASP A 116 3.58 3.60 0.85
CA ASP A 116 4.22 4.33 -0.24
C ASP A 116 4.93 3.36 -1.18
N ARG A 117 4.87 3.67 -2.46
CA ARG A 117 5.71 3.04 -3.47
C ARG A 117 6.66 4.12 -4.01
N LYS A 118 7.90 4.06 -3.60
CA LYS A 118 8.92 5.03 -4.01
C LYS A 118 9.28 4.84 -5.48
N SER A 119 9.31 5.94 -6.23
CA SER A 119 9.47 5.93 -7.68
C SER A 119 10.92 5.84 -8.19
N VAL A 120 11.89 5.66 -7.32
CA VAL A 120 13.29 5.53 -7.73
C VAL A 120 13.68 4.06 -7.77
N VAL A 121 13.89 3.56 -8.95
CA VAL A 121 14.31 2.18 -9.21
C VAL A 121 15.58 2.15 -10.06
#